data_ba0af425ad80adb469759eb1a39beaa3
#
_entry.id   ba0af425ad80adb469759eb1a39beaa3
#
_cell.length_a   1.000
_cell.length_b   1.000
_cell.length_c   1.000
_cell.angle_alpha   90.00
_cell.angle_beta   90.00
_cell.angle_gamma   90.00
#
_symmetry.space_group_name_H-M   'P 1'
#
loop_
_entity.id
_entity.type
_entity.pdbx_description
1 polymer ?
#
loop_
_entity_poly.entity_id
_entity_poly.type
_entity_poly.pdbx_seq_one_letter_code
_entity_poly.pdbx_strand_id
1 'polypeptide(L)' 'MGRKSLFNFYLDDDVKQQATLKLVRLSGDKPKGQLAALIRVLLKQFVATPDDKVNPLLIEAIAAEYEFSAKLNKRSNL' A
#
# COMPACT_ATOMS: atom_id res chain seq x y z
N MET A 1 16.86 -13.73 -10.97
CA MET A 1 16.50 -12.80 -9.95
C MET A 1 16.16 -11.44 -10.53
N GLY A 2 15.05 -10.88 -10.09
CA GLY A 2 14.62 -9.61 -10.59
C GLY A 2 15.42 -8.45 -10.02
N ARG A 3 15.51 -7.39 -10.80
CA ARG A 3 16.07 -6.14 -10.32
C ARG A 3 15.08 -5.48 -9.39
N LYS A 4 15.58 -4.79 -8.38
CA LYS A 4 14.74 -3.99 -7.52
C LYS A 4 14.62 -2.60 -8.09
N SER A 5 13.41 -2.09 -8.09
CA SER A 5 13.12 -0.75 -8.57
C SER A 5 12.70 0.11 -7.41
N LEU A 6 13.05 1.39 -7.48
CA LEU A 6 12.57 2.35 -6.50
C LEU A 6 11.11 2.66 -6.84
N PHE A 7 10.25 2.56 -5.83
CA PHE A 7 8.82 2.84 -6.00
C PHE A 7 8.39 3.81 -4.90
N ASN A 8 8.01 5.01 -5.28
CA ASN A 8 7.57 6.05 -4.36
C ASN A 8 6.08 6.28 -4.50
N PHE A 9 5.43 6.54 -3.37
CA PHE A 9 4.02 6.87 -3.37
C PHE A 9 3.70 7.68 -2.11
N TYR A 10 2.57 8.35 -2.13
CA TYR A 10 2.11 9.11 -0.98
C TYR A 10 1.18 8.26 -0.13
N LEU A 11 1.29 8.45 1.17
CA LEU A 11 0.46 7.74 2.12
C LEU A 11 0.05 8.73 3.20
N ASP A 12 -1.22 8.73 3.58
CA ASP A 12 -1.71 9.57 4.65
C ASP A 12 -0.93 9.28 5.93
N ASP A 13 -0.48 10.33 6.61
CA ASP A 13 0.27 10.17 7.87
C ASP A 13 -0.53 9.38 8.89
N ASP A 14 -1.82 9.60 8.93
CA ASP A 14 -2.73 8.92 9.84
C ASP A 14 -2.75 7.41 9.59
N VAL A 15 -2.88 7.04 8.32
CA VAL A 15 -2.88 5.62 7.91
C VAL A 15 -1.53 4.99 8.24
N LYS A 16 -0.45 5.70 7.94
CA LYS A 16 0.91 5.22 8.21
C LYS A 16 1.09 4.95 9.70
N GLN A 17 0.66 5.88 10.54
CA GLN A 17 0.80 5.75 11.98
C GLN A 17 -0.02 4.56 12.51
N GLN A 18 -1.27 4.43 12.07
CA GLN A 18 -2.11 3.34 12.50
C GLN A 18 -1.58 1.98 12.06
N ALA A 19 -1.08 1.91 10.84
CA ALA A 19 -0.48 0.67 10.34
C ALA A 19 0.75 0.28 11.15
N THR A 20 1.58 1.26 11.49
CA THR A 20 2.77 1.01 12.30
C THR A 20 2.40 0.50 13.68
N LEU A 21 1.41 1.13 14.33
CA LEU A 21 0.96 0.70 15.65
C LEU A 21 0.38 -0.71 15.61
N LYS A 22 -0.38 -1.02 14.58
CA LYS A 22 -0.95 -2.35 14.43
C LYS A 22 0.13 -3.40 14.24
N LEU A 23 1.16 -3.07 13.46
CA LEU A 23 2.29 -3.98 13.27
C LEU A 23 3.01 -4.25 14.58
N VAL A 24 3.21 -3.23 15.39
CA VAL A 24 3.84 -3.39 16.69
C VAL A 24 3.03 -4.35 17.58
N ARG A 25 1.71 -4.19 17.57
CA ARG A 25 0.86 -5.08 18.37
C ARG A 25 0.92 -6.52 17.91
N LEU A 26 1.03 -6.74 16.61
CA LEU A 26 0.98 -8.09 16.03
C LEU A 26 2.34 -8.76 15.97
N SER A 27 3.39 -8.00 15.72
CA SER A 27 4.72 -8.56 15.45
C SER A 27 5.82 -8.05 16.36
N GLY A 28 5.47 -7.18 17.30
CA GLY A 28 6.45 -6.59 18.18
C GLY A 28 7.14 -5.37 17.57
N ASP A 29 7.84 -4.64 18.42
CA ASP A 29 8.55 -3.43 18.00
C ASP A 29 9.85 -3.83 17.32
N LYS A 30 9.94 -3.57 16.03
CA LYS A 30 11.12 -3.93 15.25
C LYS A 30 11.81 -2.68 14.71
N PRO A 31 13.09 -2.79 14.38
CA PRO A 31 13.79 -1.67 13.74
C PRO A 31 13.13 -1.27 12.43
N LYS A 32 13.70 -0.28 11.81
CA LYS A 32 13.17 0.31 10.57
C LYS A 32 12.85 -0.74 9.51
N GLY A 33 11.87 -0.45 8.69
CA GLY A 33 11.57 -1.25 7.51
C GLY A 33 10.40 -2.19 7.63
N GLN A 34 9.77 -2.27 8.80
CA GLN A 34 8.64 -3.18 8.99
C GLN A 34 7.44 -2.79 8.11
N LEU A 35 7.17 -1.49 8.01
CA LEU A 35 6.07 -1.02 7.16
C LEU A 35 6.35 -1.31 5.68
N ALA A 36 7.58 -1.07 5.24
CA ALA A 36 7.96 -1.38 3.87
C ALA A 36 7.84 -2.88 3.59
N ALA A 37 8.21 -3.71 4.57
CA ALA A 37 8.06 -5.15 4.43
C ALA A 37 6.59 -5.54 4.28
N LEU A 38 5.71 -4.90 5.04
CA LEU A 38 4.27 -5.13 4.93
C LEU A 38 3.78 -4.84 3.50
N ILE A 39 4.20 -3.71 2.96
CA ILE A 39 3.77 -3.31 1.62
C ILE A 39 4.27 -4.33 0.59
N ARG A 40 5.53 -4.74 0.70
CA ARG A 40 6.09 -5.73 -0.23
C ARG A 40 5.34 -7.06 -0.15
N VAL A 41 5.00 -7.51 1.05
CA VAL A 41 4.26 -8.76 1.22
C VAL A 41 2.86 -8.66 0.62
N LEU A 42 2.18 -7.54 0.85
CA LEU A 42 0.84 -7.34 0.30
C LEU A 42 0.85 -7.37 -1.23
N LEU A 43 1.85 -6.74 -1.84
CA LEU A 43 1.97 -6.75 -3.29
C LEU A 43 2.25 -8.16 -3.81
N LYS A 44 3.12 -8.90 -3.13
CA LYS A 44 3.40 -10.28 -3.52
C LYS A 44 2.17 -11.15 -3.41
N GLN A 45 1.38 -10.98 -2.36
CA GLN A 45 0.14 -11.73 -2.18
C GLN A 45 -0.86 -11.41 -3.28
N PHE A 46 -0.94 -10.14 -3.66
CA PHE A 46 -1.83 -9.73 -4.74
C PHE A 46 -1.44 -10.40 -6.06
N VAL A 47 -0.14 -10.40 -6.37
CA VAL A 47 0.36 -11.05 -7.58
C VAL A 47 0.08 -12.55 -7.58
N ALA A 48 0.23 -13.19 -6.42
CA ALA A 48 0.03 -14.63 -6.29
C ALA A 48 -1.44 -15.03 -6.34
N THR A 49 -2.36 -14.09 -6.10
CA THR A 49 -3.79 -14.38 -6.11
C THR A 49 -4.29 -14.50 -7.55
N PRO A 50 -4.93 -15.62 -7.92
CA PRO A 50 -5.52 -15.74 -9.28
C PRO A 50 -6.54 -14.63 -9.54
N ASP A 51 -6.62 -14.21 -10.78
CA ASP A 51 -7.48 -13.08 -11.16
C ASP A 51 -8.94 -13.30 -10.73
N ASP A 52 -9.42 -14.52 -10.85
CA ASP A 52 -10.81 -14.84 -10.49
C ASP A 52 -11.04 -14.94 -8.99
N LYS A 53 -9.97 -14.90 -8.20
CA LYS A 53 -10.06 -14.94 -6.74
C LYS A 53 -9.89 -13.56 -6.11
N VAL A 54 -9.57 -12.55 -6.89
CA VAL A 54 -9.42 -11.20 -6.36
C VAL A 54 -10.79 -10.65 -5.97
N ASN A 55 -10.88 -10.11 -4.76
CA ASN A 55 -12.13 -9.56 -4.26
C ASN A 55 -12.54 -8.33 -5.08
N PRO A 56 -13.75 -8.35 -5.69
CA PRO A 56 -14.20 -7.18 -6.48
C PRO A 56 -14.25 -5.89 -5.67
N LEU A 57 -14.51 -5.98 -4.38
CA LEU A 57 -14.53 -4.79 -3.53
C LEU A 57 -13.16 -4.14 -3.42
N LEU A 58 -12.11 -4.95 -3.47
CA LEU A 58 -10.75 -4.43 -3.49
C LEU A 58 -10.51 -3.63 -4.75
N ILE A 59 -10.95 -4.14 -5.90
CA ILE A 59 -10.78 -3.44 -7.17
C ILE A 59 -11.54 -2.12 -7.18
N GLU A 60 -12.75 -2.11 -6.62
CA GLU A 60 -13.53 -0.88 -6.51
C GLU A 60 -12.83 0.13 -5.61
N ALA A 61 -12.26 -0.31 -4.50
CA ALA A 61 -11.54 0.56 -3.60
C ALA A 61 -10.30 1.15 -4.26
N ILE A 62 -9.59 0.34 -5.04
CA ILE A 62 -8.42 0.80 -5.78
C ILE A 62 -8.81 1.89 -6.77
N ALA A 63 -9.89 1.68 -7.51
CA ALA A 63 -10.36 2.67 -8.47
C ALA A 63 -10.72 3.99 -7.79
N ALA A 64 -11.41 3.91 -6.66
CA ALA A 64 -11.79 5.11 -5.91
C ALA A 64 -10.57 5.86 -5.40
N GLU A 65 -9.58 5.13 -4.90
CA GLU A 65 -8.35 5.74 -4.39
C GLU A 65 -7.56 6.39 -5.52
N TYR A 66 -7.51 5.73 -6.67
CA TYR A 66 -6.83 6.27 -7.84
C TYR A 66 -7.45 7.59 -8.29
N GLU A 67 -8.78 7.65 -8.36
CA GLU A 67 -9.48 8.86 -8.76
C GLU A 67 -9.22 10.02 -7.79
N PHE A 68 -9.23 9.72 -6.51
CA PHE A 68 -8.94 10.72 -5.47
C PHE A 68 -7.53 11.27 -5.64
N SER A 69 -6.55 10.40 -5.82
CA SER A 69 -5.15 10.80 -5.98
C SER A 69 -4.95 11.63 -7.24
N ALA A 70 -5.61 11.26 -8.33
CA ALA A 70 -5.51 11.99 -9.59
C ALA A 70 -6.04 13.41 -9.44
N LYS A 71 -7.14 13.57 -8.72
CA LYS A 71 -7.70 14.90 -8.47
C LYS A 71 -6.76 15.77 -7.65
N LEU A 72 -6.13 15.18 -6.63
CA LEU A 72 -5.16 15.90 -5.83
C LEU A 72 -3.96 16.34 -6.66
N ASN A 73 -3.47 15.47 -7.52
CA ASN A 73 -2.34 15.78 -8.38
C ASN A 73 -2.64 16.92 -9.34
N LYS A 74 -3.85 16.93 -9.89
CA LYS A 74 -4.26 18.02 -10.77
C LYS A 74 -4.27 19.35 -10.04
N ARG A 75 -4.75 19.35 -8.80
CA ARG A 75 -4.77 20.56 -7.98
C ARG A 75 -3.37 21.04 -7.67
N SER A 76 -2.47 20.12 -7.44
CA SER A 76 -1.08 20.44 -7.12
C SER A 76 -0.35 21.08 -8.30
N ASN A 77 -0.78 20.79 -9.51
CA ASN A 77 -0.13 21.28 -10.72
C ASN A 77 -0.60 22.66 -11.16
N LEU A 78 -1.53 23.23 -10.45
CA LEU A 78 -1.99 24.59 -10.74
C LEU A 78 -1.16 25.70 -10.07
#